data_b0794f12c55ec1cf8382e42314d6b8ab
#
_entry.id   b0794f12c55ec1cf8382e42314d6b8ab
#
_cell.length_a   1.000
_cell.length_b   1.000
_cell.length_c   1.000
_cell.angle_alpha   90.00
_cell.angle_beta   90.00
_cell.angle_gamma   90.00
#
_symmetry.space_group_name_H-M   'P 1'
#
loop_
_entity.id
_entity.type
_entity.pdbx_description
1 polymer ?
#
loop_
_entity_poly.entity_id
_entity_poly.type
_entity_poly.pdbx_seq_one_letter_code
_entity_poly.pdbx_strand_id
1 'polypeptide(L)'
;AGAKKVVITAPAKGNDIPTYVVGVNADQFDPAANIVSNASCTTNCLAPFAKVLDESFGIVKGTMTTTHSYTGDQRILDASHRDLRRARAAALNIVPTSTGAAKAVALVLPQLKGKLNGIALRVPTPNVSIVDLVVNVEKKGVTAEEVNAAFREAQNGPMKGVLAITDTPLVSVDFRCTDVSTTIDAALTMVMGDDMVKVVAWYDNEWGYTQRVVDLTLIVAKALVTGVENFSDPMDALCASDPGAEECKVFD
;
A
#
# COMPACT_ATOMS: atom_id res chain seq x y z
N ALA A 1 22.72 -4.13 -18.16
CA ALA A 1 22.41 -5.56 -18.11
C ALA A 1 21.31 -5.98 -19.11
N GLY A 2 20.74 -5.07 -19.91
CA GLY A 2 19.81 -5.39 -21.00
C GLY A 2 18.34 -5.59 -20.60
N ALA A 3 17.96 -5.29 -19.38
CA ALA A 3 16.54 -5.31 -18.98
C ALA A 3 15.74 -4.26 -19.77
N LYS A 4 14.60 -4.66 -20.33
CA LYS A 4 13.70 -3.74 -21.05
C LYS A 4 12.88 -2.86 -20.10
N LYS A 5 12.46 -3.42 -18.96
CA LYS A 5 11.72 -2.73 -17.90
C LYS A 5 12.33 -3.06 -16.54
N VAL A 6 12.20 -2.12 -15.61
CA VAL A 6 12.68 -2.27 -14.23
C VAL A 6 11.59 -1.77 -13.28
N VAL A 7 11.20 -2.59 -12.32
CA VAL A 7 10.31 -2.21 -11.22
C VAL A 7 11.15 -2.02 -9.96
N ILE A 8 11.18 -0.81 -9.44
CA ILE A 8 11.84 -0.49 -8.17
C ILE A 8 10.87 -0.82 -7.03
N THR A 9 11.29 -1.73 -6.15
CA THR A 9 10.51 -2.17 -4.98
C THR A 9 10.73 -1.27 -3.75
N ALA A 10 10.82 0.03 -3.97
CA ALA A 10 11.04 1.06 -2.97
C ALA A 10 10.61 2.42 -3.53
N PRO A 11 10.40 3.45 -2.68
CA PRO A 11 10.22 4.81 -3.17
C PRO A 11 11.40 5.26 -4.01
N ALA A 12 11.13 5.72 -5.23
CA ALA A 12 12.17 6.28 -6.09
C ALA A 12 12.72 7.58 -5.51
N LYS A 13 14.01 7.84 -5.74
CA LYS A 13 14.63 9.14 -5.44
C LYS A 13 14.58 10.01 -6.70
N GLY A 14 14.15 11.25 -6.55
CA GLY A 14 13.93 12.17 -7.67
C GLY A 14 12.49 12.12 -8.20
N ASN A 15 12.18 12.97 -9.17
CA ASN A 15 10.83 13.11 -9.74
C ASN A 15 10.72 12.47 -11.13
N ASP A 16 11.81 11.92 -11.65
CA ASP A 16 11.90 11.43 -13.04
C ASP A 16 11.38 10.00 -13.20
N ILE A 17 11.17 9.28 -12.09
CA ILE A 17 10.70 7.91 -12.10
C ILE A 17 9.24 7.89 -11.68
N PRO A 18 8.31 7.53 -12.59
CA PRO A 18 6.90 7.44 -12.27
C PRO A 18 6.65 6.38 -11.20
N THR A 19 5.73 6.72 -10.29
CA THR A 19 5.35 5.88 -9.16
C THR A 19 3.92 5.41 -9.36
N TYR A 20 3.70 4.10 -9.25
CA TYR A 20 2.39 3.49 -9.41
C TYR A 20 2.00 2.70 -8.17
N VAL A 21 0.72 2.83 -7.79
CA VAL A 21 0.08 2.06 -6.72
C VAL A 21 -1.16 1.40 -7.29
N VAL A 22 -1.22 0.08 -7.20
CA VAL A 22 -2.35 -0.71 -7.69
C VAL A 22 -3.62 -0.31 -6.94
N GLY A 23 -4.73 -0.14 -7.67
CA GLY A 23 -6.00 0.37 -7.16
C GLY A 23 -6.06 1.90 -7.08
N VAL A 24 -4.95 2.62 -7.27
CA VAL A 24 -4.91 4.10 -7.18
C VAL A 24 -4.66 4.74 -8.53
N ASN A 25 -3.53 4.44 -9.18
CA ASN A 25 -3.12 5.03 -10.46
C ASN A 25 -2.37 4.06 -11.39
N ALA A 26 -2.33 2.77 -11.08
CA ALA A 26 -1.61 1.81 -11.91
C ALA A 26 -2.30 1.56 -13.28
N ASP A 27 -3.58 1.91 -13.40
CA ASP A 27 -4.34 1.97 -14.66
C ASP A 27 -3.83 3.04 -15.63
N GLN A 28 -3.10 4.03 -15.11
CA GLN A 28 -2.47 5.11 -15.89
C GLN A 28 -1.01 4.80 -16.26
N PHE A 29 -0.61 3.51 -16.19
CA PHE A 29 0.76 3.10 -16.51
C PHE A 29 1.14 3.55 -17.93
N ASP A 30 2.27 4.26 -18.04
CA ASP A 30 2.84 4.66 -19.32
C ASP A 30 3.78 3.58 -19.86
N PRO A 31 3.42 2.90 -20.97
CA PRO A 31 4.27 1.90 -21.60
C PRO A 31 5.65 2.42 -22.04
N ALA A 32 5.83 3.73 -22.23
CA ALA A 32 7.12 4.31 -22.58
C ALA A 32 8.09 4.36 -21.38
N ALA A 33 7.58 4.32 -20.13
CA ALA A 33 8.41 4.31 -18.94
C ALA A 33 9.20 3.00 -18.82
N ASN A 34 10.53 3.08 -18.84
CA ASN A 34 11.41 1.92 -18.70
C ASN A 34 11.74 1.57 -17.26
N ILE A 35 11.61 2.53 -16.35
CA ILE A 35 11.86 2.35 -14.92
C ILE A 35 10.66 2.93 -14.19
N VAL A 36 10.06 2.15 -13.29
CA VAL A 36 8.92 2.54 -12.49
C VAL A 36 9.11 2.17 -11.03
N SER A 37 8.44 2.85 -10.13
CA SER A 37 8.46 2.57 -8.69
C SER A 37 7.10 2.04 -8.23
N ASN A 38 7.10 1.01 -7.38
CA ASN A 38 5.92 0.53 -6.66
C ASN A 38 5.71 1.25 -5.32
N ALA A 39 6.36 2.39 -5.09
CA ALA A 39 6.33 3.13 -3.82
C ALA A 39 6.81 2.28 -2.62
N SER A 40 6.37 2.62 -1.40
CA SER A 40 6.62 1.85 -0.18
C SER A 40 5.40 1.03 0.24
N CYS A 41 5.61 0.05 1.12
CA CYS A 41 4.52 -0.72 1.73
C CYS A 41 3.52 0.20 2.47
N THR A 42 4.00 1.19 3.20
CA THR A 42 3.14 2.18 3.88
C THR A 42 2.36 3.04 2.90
N THR A 43 2.96 3.43 1.76
CA THR A 43 2.24 4.16 0.70
C THR A 43 1.17 3.29 0.07
N ASN A 44 1.46 2.01 -0.18
CA ASN A 44 0.49 1.05 -0.71
C ASN A 44 -0.67 0.79 0.26
N CYS A 45 -0.44 0.84 1.57
CA CYS A 45 -1.52 0.81 2.56
C CYS A 45 -2.33 2.11 2.53
N LEU A 46 -1.66 3.27 2.65
CA LEU A 46 -2.29 4.57 2.88
C LEU A 46 -3.07 5.09 1.66
N ALA A 47 -2.49 4.97 0.45
CA ALA A 47 -3.05 5.62 -0.74
C ALA A 47 -4.44 5.07 -1.15
N PRO A 48 -4.74 3.75 -1.12
CA PRO A 48 -6.06 3.25 -1.45
C PRO A 48 -7.17 3.80 -0.54
N PHE A 49 -6.99 3.76 0.78
CA PHE A 49 -8.04 4.25 1.67
C PHE A 49 -8.10 5.78 1.76
N ALA A 50 -6.97 6.48 1.55
CA ALA A 50 -6.98 7.94 1.40
C ALA A 50 -7.74 8.36 0.13
N LYS A 51 -7.63 7.60 -0.96
CA LYS A 51 -8.41 7.82 -2.19
C LYS A 51 -9.91 7.70 -1.90
N VAL A 52 -10.35 6.64 -1.23
CA VAL A 52 -11.77 6.45 -0.87
C VAL A 52 -12.27 7.59 0.01
N LEU A 53 -11.50 8.01 1.02
CA LEU A 53 -11.88 9.15 1.89
C LEU A 53 -11.97 10.46 1.11
N ASP A 54 -11.01 10.72 0.23
CA ASP A 54 -10.97 11.96 -0.55
C ASP A 54 -12.14 12.03 -1.55
N GLU A 55 -12.40 10.94 -2.27
CA GLU A 55 -13.51 10.86 -3.23
C GLU A 55 -14.89 10.91 -2.58
N SER A 56 -15.05 10.37 -1.36
CA SER A 56 -16.34 10.32 -0.67
C SER A 56 -16.63 11.53 0.21
N PHE A 57 -15.59 12.14 0.80
CA PHE A 57 -15.77 13.16 1.84
C PHE A 57 -14.92 14.42 1.62
N GLY A 58 -13.92 14.40 0.72
CA GLY A 58 -12.99 15.49 0.44
C GLY A 58 -11.97 15.70 1.58
N ILE A 59 -10.71 15.34 1.38
CA ILE A 59 -9.68 15.58 2.40
C ILE A 59 -9.20 17.02 2.34
N VAL A 60 -9.33 17.75 3.45
CA VAL A 60 -8.80 19.11 3.63
C VAL A 60 -7.33 19.07 4.04
N LYS A 61 -7.05 18.36 5.13
CA LYS A 61 -5.70 18.18 5.70
C LYS A 61 -5.71 17.01 6.68
N GLY A 62 -4.53 16.47 6.95
CA GLY A 62 -4.42 15.41 7.94
C GLY A 62 -2.99 15.03 8.31
N THR A 63 -2.91 14.17 9.31
CA THR A 63 -1.66 13.56 9.75
C THR A 63 -1.81 12.06 9.89
N MET A 64 -0.73 11.35 9.58
CA MET A 64 -0.69 9.90 9.77
C MET A 64 0.47 9.51 10.69
N THR A 65 0.26 8.47 11.45
CA THR A 65 1.32 7.76 12.16
C THR A 65 1.27 6.31 11.75
N THR A 66 2.37 5.77 11.24
CA THR A 66 2.47 4.31 11.10
C THR A 66 3.23 3.72 12.26
N THR A 67 2.61 2.79 12.98
CA THR A 67 3.31 1.90 13.91
C THR A 67 3.76 0.70 13.11
N HIS A 68 5.07 0.65 12.84
CA HIS A 68 5.65 -0.21 11.82
C HIS A 68 6.58 -1.25 12.44
N SER A 69 6.53 -2.46 11.95
CA SER A 69 7.50 -3.51 12.25
C SER A 69 8.92 -3.03 12.00
N TYR A 70 9.89 -3.58 12.72
CA TYR A 70 11.29 -3.29 12.45
C TYR A 70 11.68 -3.86 11.07
N THR A 71 12.65 -3.22 10.43
CA THR A 71 13.12 -3.60 9.09
C THR A 71 14.64 -3.56 9.03
N GLY A 72 15.23 -4.11 7.97
CA GLY A 72 16.67 -4.25 7.80
C GLY A 72 17.47 -2.94 7.76
N ASP A 73 16.81 -1.78 7.74
CA ASP A 73 17.45 -0.48 7.87
C ASP A 73 17.74 -0.07 9.32
N GLN A 74 17.24 -0.83 10.30
CA GLN A 74 17.53 -0.66 11.72
C GLN A 74 18.67 -1.57 12.16
N ARG A 75 19.33 -1.22 13.27
CA ARG A 75 20.34 -2.07 13.88
C ARG A 75 19.70 -3.13 14.78
N ILE A 76 20.23 -4.36 14.74
CA ILE A 76 19.81 -5.45 15.63
C ILE A 76 20.23 -5.13 17.06
N LEU A 77 21.50 -4.75 17.24
CA LEU A 77 22.08 -4.23 18.48
C LEU A 77 22.47 -2.77 18.27
N ASP A 78 22.67 -2.02 19.36
CA ASP A 78 23.19 -0.65 19.31
C ASP A 78 24.49 -0.61 18.49
N ALA A 79 24.50 0.12 17.38
CA ALA A 79 25.66 0.21 16.49
C ALA A 79 25.60 1.49 15.65
N SER A 80 26.70 1.82 15.00
CA SER A 80 26.81 3.02 14.15
C SER A 80 25.75 3.03 13.06
N HIS A 81 25.04 4.15 12.95
CA HIS A 81 24.07 4.43 11.90
C HIS A 81 23.99 5.96 11.71
N ARG A 82 23.73 6.42 10.46
CA ARG A 82 23.59 7.85 10.14
C ARG A 82 22.41 8.51 10.86
N ASP A 83 21.33 7.75 11.10
CA ASP A 83 20.20 8.15 11.93
C ASP A 83 20.40 7.55 13.32
N LEU A 84 20.59 8.42 14.32
CA LEU A 84 20.90 8.01 15.69
C LEU A 84 19.76 7.24 16.37
N ARG A 85 18.52 7.42 15.94
CA ARG A 85 17.38 6.65 16.45
C ARG A 85 17.40 5.24 15.88
N ARG A 86 17.69 5.07 14.58
CA ARG A 86 17.82 3.76 13.92
C ARG A 86 19.11 3.02 14.31
N ALA A 87 20.04 3.71 14.99
CA ALA A 87 21.24 3.13 15.57
C ALA A 87 20.95 2.22 16.77
N ARG A 88 19.78 2.36 17.40
CA ARG A 88 19.38 1.63 18.60
C ARG A 88 18.79 0.27 18.24
N ALA A 89 18.95 -0.68 19.16
CA ALA A 89 18.49 -2.06 19.02
C ALA A 89 16.99 -2.14 18.68
N ALA A 90 16.68 -2.71 17.53
CA ALA A 90 15.34 -2.71 16.97
C ALA A 90 14.30 -3.44 17.83
N ALA A 91 14.69 -4.59 18.42
CA ALA A 91 13.79 -5.44 19.20
C ALA A 91 13.58 -4.97 20.65
N LEU A 92 14.26 -3.89 21.07
CA LEU A 92 14.21 -3.39 22.44
C LEU A 92 13.59 -1.99 22.56
N ASN A 93 13.30 -1.33 21.45
CA ASN A 93 12.93 0.09 21.45
C ASN A 93 11.72 0.38 20.57
N ILE A 94 10.93 1.38 20.99
CA ILE A 94 10.07 2.13 20.07
C ILE A 94 10.95 3.22 19.45
N VAL A 95 11.13 3.18 18.13
CA VAL A 95 12.01 4.09 17.40
C VAL A 95 11.21 5.06 16.56
N PRO A 96 11.00 6.33 16.98
CA PRO A 96 10.41 7.35 16.11
C PRO A 96 11.35 7.65 14.95
N THR A 97 10.83 7.69 13.74
CA THR A 97 11.61 7.98 12.53
C THR A 97 10.78 8.71 11.49
N SER A 98 11.44 9.39 10.59
CA SER A 98 10.77 10.00 9.44
C SER A 98 10.22 8.94 8.50
N THR A 99 9.11 9.25 7.85
CA THR A 99 8.57 8.47 6.73
C THR A 99 8.25 9.40 5.56
N GLY A 100 8.59 8.97 4.36
CA GLY A 100 8.17 9.65 3.12
C GLY A 100 6.76 9.27 2.65
N ALA A 101 6.10 8.30 3.31
CA ALA A 101 4.87 7.69 2.81
C ALA A 101 3.73 8.71 2.63
N ALA A 102 3.48 9.59 3.60
CA ALA A 102 2.44 10.61 3.49
C ALA A 102 2.71 11.61 2.34
N LYS A 103 3.98 11.96 2.11
CA LYS A 103 4.38 12.80 0.97
C LYS A 103 4.30 12.04 -0.35
N ALA A 104 4.62 10.74 -0.34
CA ALA A 104 4.57 9.89 -1.52
C ALA A 104 3.14 9.65 -2.01
N VAL A 105 2.13 9.74 -1.14
CA VAL A 105 0.72 9.72 -1.56
C VAL A 105 0.42 10.80 -2.59
N ALA A 106 1.02 11.98 -2.47
CA ALA A 106 0.85 13.06 -3.44
C ALA A 106 1.44 12.78 -4.84
N LEU A 107 2.28 11.75 -4.98
CA LEU A 107 2.78 11.31 -6.29
C LEU A 107 1.72 10.51 -7.06
N VAL A 108 0.83 9.83 -6.35
CA VAL A 108 -0.21 8.96 -6.92
C VAL A 108 -1.62 9.54 -6.77
N LEU A 109 -1.80 10.51 -5.88
CA LEU A 109 -3.01 11.31 -5.67
C LEU A 109 -2.61 12.79 -5.62
N PRO A 110 -2.38 13.44 -6.77
CA PRO A 110 -1.84 14.81 -6.83
C PRO A 110 -2.67 15.87 -6.11
N GLN A 111 -3.99 15.66 -6.00
CA GLN A 111 -4.92 16.55 -5.29
C GLN A 111 -4.65 16.60 -3.77
N LEU A 112 -3.95 15.60 -3.22
CA LEU A 112 -3.55 15.57 -1.81
C LEU A 112 -2.17 16.20 -1.55
N LYS A 113 -1.57 16.83 -2.55
CA LYS A 113 -0.26 17.48 -2.40
C LYS A 113 -0.30 18.56 -1.30
N GLY A 114 0.56 18.39 -0.29
CA GLY A 114 0.67 19.31 0.84
C GLY A 114 -0.41 19.15 1.92
N LYS A 115 -1.42 18.30 1.70
CA LYS A 115 -2.51 18.08 2.67
C LYS A 115 -2.15 17.05 3.75
N LEU A 116 -1.24 16.10 3.47
CA LEU A 116 -0.88 15.03 4.39
C LEU A 116 0.60 15.09 4.81
N ASN A 117 0.84 14.81 6.09
CA ASN A 117 2.19 14.61 6.65
C ASN A 117 2.15 13.49 7.69
N GLY A 118 3.30 13.04 8.19
CA GLY A 118 3.31 12.00 9.21
C GLY A 118 4.69 11.52 9.62
N ILE A 119 4.68 10.60 10.57
CA ILE A 119 5.86 9.93 11.13
C ILE A 119 5.69 8.42 11.15
N ALA A 120 6.77 7.70 11.38
CA ALA A 120 6.75 6.27 11.69
C ALA A 120 7.26 6.03 13.11
N LEU A 121 6.65 5.07 13.81
CA LEU A 121 7.12 4.50 15.06
C LEU A 121 7.50 3.05 14.76
N ARG A 122 8.79 2.73 14.77
CA ARG A 122 9.23 1.34 14.64
C ARG A 122 9.09 0.65 16.00
N VAL A 123 8.51 -0.54 15.99
CA VAL A 123 8.18 -1.32 17.19
C VAL A 123 8.80 -2.72 17.12
N PRO A 124 8.96 -3.41 18.28
CA PRO A 124 9.54 -4.75 18.35
C PRO A 124 8.63 -5.88 17.82
N THR A 125 8.06 -5.71 16.64
CA THR A 125 7.31 -6.74 15.92
C THR A 125 8.00 -7.07 14.60
N PRO A 126 8.09 -8.35 14.19
CA PRO A 126 8.84 -8.74 13.01
C PRO A 126 8.11 -8.45 11.70
N ASN A 127 6.78 -8.49 11.70
CA ASN A 127 5.94 -8.27 10.51
C ASN A 127 4.56 -7.75 10.91
N VAL A 128 3.84 -7.18 9.98
CA VAL A 128 2.57 -6.48 10.08
C VAL A 128 2.71 -5.13 10.78
N SER A 129 2.13 -4.15 10.16
CA SER A 129 2.16 -2.75 10.57
C SER A 129 0.76 -2.16 10.54
N ILE A 130 0.59 -0.99 11.15
CA ILE A 130 -0.70 -0.31 11.22
C ILE A 130 -0.52 1.17 10.89
N VAL A 131 -1.44 1.73 10.12
CA VAL A 131 -1.54 3.17 9.86
C VAL A 131 -2.69 3.75 10.67
N ASP A 132 -2.43 4.81 11.40
CA ASP A 132 -3.41 5.68 12.03
C ASP A 132 -3.45 7.00 11.24
N LEU A 133 -4.54 7.24 10.52
CA LEU A 133 -4.76 8.45 9.75
C LEU A 133 -5.85 9.29 10.41
N VAL A 134 -5.54 10.56 10.68
CA VAL A 134 -6.52 11.55 11.14
C VAL A 134 -6.60 12.66 10.10
N VAL A 135 -7.81 12.93 9.58
CA VAL A 135 -8.04 13.95 8.57
C VAL A 135 -9.24 14.82 8.93
N ASN A 136 -9.18 16.10 8.55
CA ASN A 136 -10.40 16.89 8.41
C ASN A 136 -10.93 16.72 6.98
N VAL A 137 -12.24 16.55 6.86
CA VAL A 137 -12.94 16.39 5.58
C VAL A 137 -13.81 17.61 5.27
N GLU A 138 -14.12 17.80 3.97
CA GLU A 138 -14.96 18.91 3.52
C GLU A 138 -16.43 18.67 3.88
N LYS A 139 -16.90 17.42 3.72
CA LYS A 139 -18.26 17.02 4.08
C LYS A 139 -18.44 17.13 5.59
N LYS A 140 -19.51 17.82 6.02
CA LYS A 140 -19.88 17.98 7.43
C LYS A 140 -20.93 16.97 7.86
N GLY A 141 -20.99 16.70 9.16
CA GLY A 141 -21.94 15.75 9.74
C GLY A 141 -21.71 14.31 9.37
N VAL A 142 -20.44 13.96 9.02
CA VAL A 142 -20.05 12.59 8.69
C VAL A 142 -20.12 11.72 9.93
N THR A 143 -20.55 10.46 9.77
CA THR A 143 -20.56 9.47 10.86
C THR A 143 -19.54 8.35 10.59
N ALA A 144 -19.14 7.62 11.62
CA ALA A 144 -18.24 6.49 11.49
C ALA A 144 -18.86 5.38 10.62
N GLU A 145 -20.17 5.19 10.71
CA GLU A 145 -20.95 4.25 9.91
C GLU A 145 -20.90 4.59 8.42
N GLU A 146 -21.04 5.89 8.06
CA GLU A 146 -20.92 6.35 6.67
C GLU A 146 -19.50 6.12 6.12
N VAL A 147 -18.47 6.40 6.94
CA VAL A 147 -17.08 6.15 6.56
C VAL A 147 -16.85 4.66 6.33
N ASN A 148 -17.29 3.80 7.24
CA ASN A 148 -17.16 2.35 7.09
C ASN A 148 -17.98 1.81 5.90
N ALA A 149 -19.16 2.40 5.62
CA ALA A 149 -19.96 2.03 4.45
C ALA A 149 -19.23 2.34 3.14
N ALA A 150 -18.56 3.50 3.03
CA ALA A 150 -17.76 3.84 1.86
C ALA A 150 -16.61 2.84 1.63
N PHE A 151 -15.94 2.37 2.68
CA PHE A 151 -14.92 1.33 2.58
C PHE A 151 -15.48 -0.03 2.16
N ARG A 152 -16.68 -0.42 2.66
CA ARG A 152 -17.34 -1.67 2.23
C ARG A 152 -17.75 -1.62 0.77
N GLU A 153 -18.22 -0.47 0.29
CA GLU A 153 -18.52 -0.27 -1.13
C GLU A 153 -17.25 -0.38 -1.97
N ALA A 154 -16.18 0.29 -1.57
CA ALA A 154 -14.89 0.23 -2.25
C ALA A 154 -14.30 -1.19 -2.31
N GLN A 155 -14.36 -1.95 -1.19
CA GLN A 155 -13.92 -3.36 -1.13
C GLN A 155 -14.65 -4.24 -2.15
N ASN A 156 -15.95 -4.03 -2.34
CA ASN A 156 -16.77 -4.83 -3.25
C ASN A 156 -16.74 -4.31 -4.70
N GLY A 157 -16.17 -3.13 -4.92
CA GLY A 157 -16.10 -2.42 -6.19
C GLY A 157 -14.66 -2.14 -6.63
N PRO A 158 -14.28 -0.85 -6.76
CA PRO A 158 -13.02 -0.45 -7.42
C PRO A 158 -11.75 -0.85 -6.65
N MET A 159 -11.86 -1.17 -5.37
CA MET A 159 -10.73 -1.60 -4.52
C MET A 159 -10.72 -3.10 -4.22
N LYS A 160 -11.49 -3.90 -4.95
CA LYS A 160 -11.53 -5.35 -4.78
C LYS A 160 -10.14 -5.95 -4.93
N GLY A 161 -9.71 -6.76 -3.93
CA GLY A 161 -8.38 -7.35 -3.88
C GLY A 161 -7.24 -6.41 -3.45
N VAL A 162 -7.55 -5.12 -3.25
CA VAL A 162 -6.58 -4.11 -2.77
C VAL A 162 -6.90 -3.65 -1.36
N LEU A 163 -8.17 -3.40 -1.06
CA LEU A 163 -8.66 -2.93 0.23
C LEU A 163 -9.66 -3.93 0.81
N ALA A 164 -9.55 -4.18 2.10
CA ALA A 164 -10.52 -4.91 2.89
C ALA A 164 -10.97 -4.08 4.10
N ILE A 165 -12.08 -4.46 4.72
CA ILE A 165 -12.56 -3.92 6.00
C ILE A 165 -13.03 -5.08 6.88
N THR A 166 -12.72 -5.02 8.17
CA THR A 166 -13.10 -6.04 9.15
C THR A 166 -13.79 -5.42 10.36
N ASP A 167 -14.78 -6.14 10.90
CA ASP A 167 -15.42 -5.85 12.18
C ASP A 167 -14.87 -6.72 13.32
N THR A 168 -14.03 -7.70 12.97
CA THR A 168 -13.46 -8.64 13.92
C THR A 168 -12.34 -7.97 14.71
N PRO A 169 -12.32 -8.08 16.05
CA PRO A 169 -11.29 -7.52 16.89
C PRO A 169 -9.99 -8.32 16.78
N LEU A 170 -9.17 -7.98 15.80
CA LEU A 170 -7.92 -8.67 15.46
C LEU A 170 -6.70 -7.87 15.90
N VAL A 171 -5.54 -8.53 15.94
CA VAL A 171 -4.24 -7.95 16.24
C VAL A 171 -3.24 -8.24 15.11
N SER A 172 -2.05 -7.66 15.18
CA SER A 172 -1.09 -7.70 14.07
C SER A 172 -0.81 -9.11 13.51
N VAL A 173 -0.69 -10.13 14.36
CA VAL A 173 -0.35 -11.49 13.91
C VAL A 173 -1.43 -12.11 13.02
N ASP A 174 -2.69 -11.69 13.16
CA ASP A 174 -3.82 -12.20 12.40
C ASP A 174 -3.83 -11.72 10.95
N PHE A 175 -3.10 -10.64 10.66
CA PHE A 175 -2.97 -10.07 9.32
C PHE A 175 -1.73 -10.55 8.55
N ARG A 176 -0.99 -11.52 9.09
CA ARG A 176 0.15 -12.11 8.37
C ARG A 176 -0.32 -12.86 7.13
N CYS A 177 0.44 -12.67 6.05
CA CYS A 177 0.13 -13.28 4.74
C CYS A 177 -1.23 -12.86 4.16
N THR A 178 -1.74 -11.69 4.52
CA THR A 178 -2.90 -11.10 3.84
C THR A 178 -2.48 -10.51 2.50
N ASP A 179 -3.23 -10.84 1.44
CA ASP A 179 -2.91 -10.43 0.06
C ASP A 179 -3.24 -8.96 -0.23
N VAL A 180 -4.19 -8.37 0.52
CA VAL A 180 -4.61 -6.99 0.31
C VAL A 180 -3.56 -5.98 0.79
N SER A 181 -3.56 -4.81 0.18
CA SER A 181 -2.67 -3.71 0.56
C SER A 181 -3.03 -3.08 1.90
N THR A 182 -4.29 -3.13 2.28
CA THR A 182 -4.82 -2.46 3.46
C THR A 182 -6.10 -3.12 3.95
N THR A 183 -6.23 -3.31 5.27
CA THR A 183 -7.46 -3.77 5.91
C THR A 183 -7.89 -2.75 6.95
N ILE A 184 -9.02 -2.10 6.71
CA ILE A 184 -9.60 -1.12 7.64
C ILE A 184 -10.13 -1.85 8.86
N ASP A 185 -9.81 -1.35 10.05
CA ASP A 185 -10.39 -1.78 11.32
C ASP A 185 -11.64 -0.94 11.58
N ALA A 186 -12.80 -1.49 11.28
CA ALA A 186 -14.07 -0.76 11.34
C ALA A 186 -14.42 -0.29 12.76
N ALA A 187 -14.01 -1.06 13.79
CA ALA A 187 -14.27 -0.71 15.18
C ALA A 187 -13.45 0.48 15.68
N LEU A 188 -12.34 0.79 15.00
CA LEU A 188 -11.45 1.89 15.35
C LEU A 188 -11.70 3.15 14.50
N THR A 189 -12.67 3.12 13.58
CA THR A 189 -13.09 4.33 12.86
C THR A 189 -13.82 5.28 13.83
N MET A 190 -13.38 6.52 13.85
CA MET A 190 -13.94 7.54 14.76
C MET A 190 -14.19 8.84 14.00
N VAL A 191 -15.23 9.54 14.40
CA VAL A 191 -15.49 10.91 13.95
C VAL A 191 -15.58 11.82 15.18
N MET A 192 -14.82 12.90 15.17
CA MET A 192 -14.79 13.90 16.23
C MET A 192 -15.30 15.23 15.68
N GLY A 193 -16.23 15.84 16.41
CA GLY A 193 -16.97 16.97 15.89
C GLY A 193 -17.82 16.56 14.69
N ASP A 194 -17.77 17.33 13.62
CA ASP A 194 -18.56 17.10 12.42
C ASP A 194 -17.71 16.82 11.16
N ASP A 195 -16.36 16.86 11.28
CA ASP A 195 -15.46 16.78 10.13
C ASP A 195 -14.10 16.12 10.39
N MET A 196 -13.74 15.79 11.62
CA MET A 196 -12.48 15.12 11.91
C MET A 196 -12.67 13.61 11.95
N VAL A 197 -12.15 12.94 10.94
CA VAL A 197 -12.26 11.49 10.74
C VAL A 197 -10.93 10.83 11.09
N LYS A 198 -10.98 9.79 11.92
CA LYS A 198 -9.86 8.89 12.20
C LYS A 198 -10.14 7.52 11.62
N VAL A 199 -9.18 7.01 10.86
CA VAL A 199 -9.21 5.66 10.27
C VAL A 199 -7.94 4.92 10.65
N VAL A 200 -8.10 3.68 11.07
CA VAL A 200 -7.00 2.78 11.39
C VAL A 200 -7.00 1.63 10.37
N ALA A 201 -5.83 1.33 9.82
CA ALA A 201 -5.68 0.32 8.78
C ALA A 201 -4.46 -0.56 9.01
N TRP A 202 -4.66 -1.87 8.98
CA TRP A 202 -3.64 -2.91 9.07
C TRP A 202 -3.07 -3.24 7.70
N TYR A 203 -1.80 -3.62 7.65
CA TYR A 203 -1.16 -4.13 6.43
C TYR A 203 0.01 -5.06 6.72
N ASP A 204 0.09 -6.15 5.97
CA ASP A 204 1.30 -6.95 5.95
C ASP A 204 2.34 -6.21 5.09
N ASN A 205 3.33 -5.60 5.74
CA ASN A 205 4.33 -4.78 5.07
C ASN A 205 5.32 -5.60 4.22
N GLU A 206 5.31 -6.92 4.33
CA GLU A 206 6.11 -7.84 3.52
C GLU A 206 5.25 -8.51 2.45
N TRP A 207 4.31 -9.37 2.84
CA TRP A 207 3.51 -10.16 1.92
C TRP A 207 2.57 -9.31 1.07
N GLY A 208 1.70 -8.51 1.68
CA GLY A 208 0.73 -7.68 0.95
C GLY A 208 1.41 -6.69 0.01
N TYR A 209 2.57 -6.14 0.41
CA TYR A 209 3.37 -5.31 -0.48
C TYR A 209 3.96 -6.12 -1.65
N THR A 210 4.44 -7.33 -1.40
CA THR A 210 5.01 -8.20 -2.44
C THR A 210 3.96 -8.58 -3.47
N GLN A 211 2.71 -8.84 -3.07
CA GLN A 211 1.60 -9.06 -4.00
C GLN A 211 1.42 -7.86 -4.96
N ARG A 212 1.53 -6.64 -4.47
CA ARG A 212 1.46 -5.44 -5.32
C ARG A 212 2.66 -5.30 -6.26
N VAL A 213 3.83 -5.77 -5.85
CA VAL A 213 4.98 -5.85 -6.77
C VAL A 213 4.69 -6.82 -7.91
N VAL A 214 4.09 -7.97 -7.63
CA VAL A 214 3.68 -8.95 -8.65
C VAL A 214 2.64 -8.32 -9.58
N ASP A 215 1.59 -7.73 -9.03
CA ASP A 215 0.52 -7.11 -9.82
C ASP A 215 1.05 -6.00 -10.74
N LEU A 216 1.90 -5.10 -10.24
CA LEU A 216 2.51 -4.05 -11.05
C LEU A 216 3.42 -4.65 -12.13
N THR A 217 4.16 -5.70 -11.79
CA THR A 217 5.01 -6.40 -12.76
C THR A 217 4.19 -7.02 -13.90
N LEU A 218 3.02 -7.58 -13.59
CA LEU A 218 2.10 -8.11 -14.59
C LEU A 218 1.53 -6.99 -15.49
N ILE A 219 1.19 -5.83 -14.93
CA ILE A 219 0.74 -4.65 -15.71
C ILE A 219 1.85 -4.22 -16.68
N VAL A 220 3.08 -4.11 -16.18
CA VAL A 220 4.26 -3.73 -16.99
C VAL A 220 4.55 -4.78 -18.06
N ALA A 221 4.45 -6.07 -17.74
CA ALA A 221 4.67 -7.17 -18.67
C ALA A 221 3.62 -7.19 -19.79
N LYS A 222 2.33 -7.03 -19.46
CA LYS A 222 1.24 -6.94 -20.45
C LYS A 222 1.50 -5.83 -21.47
N ALA A 223 1.96 -4.66 -21.01
CA ALA A 223 2.27 -3.56 -21.93
C ALA A 223 3.48 -3.84 -22.85
N LEU A 224 4.40 -4.73 -22.45
CA LEU A 224 5.50 -5.18 -23.33
C LEU A 224 4.99 -6.15 -24.42
N VAL A 225 3.95 -6.92 -24.10
CA VAL A 225 3.43 -7.99 -24.96
C VAL A 225 2.42 -7.46 -25.97
N THR A 226 1.62 -6.44 -25.64
CA THR A 226 0.66 -5.81 -26.57
C THR A 226 1.31 -5.17 -27.80
N GLY A 227 2.64 -4.99 -27.82
CA GLY A 227 3.43 -4.62 -29.00
C GLY A 227 3.97 -5.80 -29.81
N VAL A 228 3.72 -7.03 -29.38
CA VAL A 228 4.12 -8.26 -30.08
C VAL A 228 2.84 -8.99 -30.47
N GLU A 229 2.46 -8.91 -31.74
CA GLU A 229 1.39 -9.74 -32.31
C GLU A 229 1.72 -11.22 -32.04
N ASN A 230 0.83 -11.94 -31.35
CA ASN A 230 0.92 -13.37 -31.02
C ASN A 230 1.85 -13.76 -29.84
N PHE A 231 1.69 -13.19 -28.66
CA PHE A 231 2.15 -13.84 -27.44
C PHE A 231 1.05 -14.78 -26.91
N SER A 232 1.17 -16.07 -27.17
CA SER A 232 0.48 -17.08 -26.38
C SER A 232 1.23 -17.24 -25.06
N ASP A 233 0.55 -17.13 -23.91
CA ASP A 233 1.15 -17.48 -22.63
C ASP A 233 1.70 -18.90 -22.73
N PRO A 234 2.98 -19.15 -22.39
CA PRO A 234 3.51 -20.50 -22.37
C PRO A 234 2.68 -21.49 -21.54
N MET A 235 2.00 -20.98 -20.49
CA MET A 235 1.07 -21.76 -19.69
C MET A 235 -0.22 -22.10 -20.47
N ASP A 236 -0.79 -21.15 -21.21
CA ASP A 236 -1.94 -21.41 -22.08
C ASP A 236 -1.62 -22.46 -23.14
N ALA A 237 -0.41 -22.40 -23.72
CA ALA A 237 0.06 -23.39 -24.68
C ALA A 237 0.27 -24.77 -24.04
N LEU A 238 0.85 -24.82 -22.81
CA LEU A 238 1.02 -26.04 -22.05
C LEU A 238 -0.34 -26.64 -21.67
N CYS A 239 -1.24 -25.86 -21.11
CA CYS A 239 -2.56 -26.30 -20.67
C CYS A 239 -3.46 -26.72 -21.83
N ALA A 240 -3.28 -26.12 -23.01
CA ALA A 240 -3.97 -26.56 -24.23
C ALA A 240 -3.41 -27.90 -24.75
N SER A 241 -2.11 -28.16 -24.59
CA SER A 241 -1.46 -29.39 -25.04
C SER A 241 -1.55 -30.54 -24.03
N ASP A 242 -1.54 -30.23 -22.74
CA ASP A 242 -1.69 -31.18 -21.62
C ASP A 242 -2.58 -30.60 -20.50
N PRO A 243 -3.92 -30.69 -20.63
CA PRO A 243 -4.87 -30.20 -19.60
C PRO A 243 -4.76 -30.92 -18.26
N GLY A 244 -3.98 -32.01 -18.20
CA GLY A 244 -3.76 -32.79 -16.98
C GLY A 244 -2.50 -32.40 -16.20
N ALA A 245 -1.67 -31.51 -16.73
CA ALA A 245 -0.44 -31.07 -16.08
C ALA A 245 -0.73 -30.44 -14.70
N GLU A 246 0.11 -30.72 -13.71
CA GLU A 246 -0.08 -30.21 -12.34
C GLU A 246 -0.06 -28.69 -12.29
N GLU A 247 0.74 -28.05 -13.13
CA GLU A 247 0.85 -26.61 -13.27
C GLU A 247 -0.46 -25.94 -13.73
N CYS A 248 -1.33 -26.68 -14.43
CA CYS A 248 -2.62 -26.18 -14.91
C CYS A 248 -3.75 -26.28 -13.88
N LYS A 249 -3.52 -26.97 -12.75
CA LYS A 249 -4.51 -27.18 -11.68
C LYS A 249 -4.45 -26.16 -10.55
N VAL A 250 -3.51 -25.22 -10.61
CA VAL A 250 -3.24 -24.26 -9.52
C VAL A 250 -4.22 -23.08 -9.53
N PHE A 251 -5.11 -22.99 -10.52
CA PHE A 251 -6.00 -21.82 -10.72
C PHE A 251 -7.50 -22.16 -10.73
N ASP A 252 -7.90 -23.35 -10.25
CA ASP A 252 -9.31 -23.68 -10.00
C ASP A 252 -9.72 -23.41 -8.54
#